data_8bbb09ae7de1e87ac5e62740ad134293
#
_entry.id   8bbb09ae7de1e87ac5e62740ad134293
#
_cell.length_a   1.000
_cell.length_b   1.000
_cell.length_c   1.000
_cell.angle_alpha   90.00
_cell.angle_beta   90.00
_cell.angle_gamma   90.00
#
_symmetry.space_group_name_H-M   'P 1'
#
loop_
_entity.id
_entity.type
_entity.pdbx_description
1 polymer ?
#
loop_
_entity_poly.entity_id
_entity_poly.type
_entity_poly.pdbx_seq_one_letter_code
_entity_poly.pdbx_strand_id
1 'polypeptide(L)'
;MVKTEFIFKPEFNIDLSKNIRWVILGRFYSELTDNLEPAKPGQEEVSDFSRRWIINRRLEAELREFYFDIRIKKTFITIGKQQIVWGKADGLRVLDLVNPFNFREFLLDEFEDSRIPLWSVKANIPVKGVTAQLVWIPDQSYYDLPDPGATYALQQPVQDDLSVYYEPMRKPDRTIRDSDIGLRLPTFFKGWDL
;
A
#
# COMPACT_ATOMS: atom_id res chain seq x y z
N MET A 1 3.52 -16.43 22.24
CA MET A 1 2.42 -15.49 22.02
C MET A 1 1.51 -16.11 20.98
N VAL A 2 0.22 -16.19 21.20
CA VAL A 2 -0.72 -16.77 20.23
C VAL A 2 -1.52 -15.61 19.65
N LYS A 3 -1.36 -15.34 18.36
CA LYS A 3 -2.20 -14.42 17.59
C LYS A 3 -3.45 -15.17 17.16
N THR A 4 -4.61 -14.61 17.39
CA THR A 4 -5.89 -15.16 16.92
C THR A 4 -6.59 -14.09 16.10
N GLU A 5 -6.56 -14.26 14.79
CA GLU A 5 -7.13 -13.32 13.84
C GLU A 5 -8.18 -13.98 12.95
N PHE A 6 -9.09 -13.15 12.48
CA PHE A 6 -10.05 -13.49 11.45
C PHE A 6 -9.95 -12.45 10.34
N ILE A 7 -9.70 -12.91 9.12
CA ILE A 7 -9.58 -12.07 7.94
C ILE A 7 -10.63 -12.51 6.93
N PHE A 8 -11.44 -11.56 6.45
CA PHE A 8 -12.40 -11.76 5.37
C PHE A 8 -12.15 -10.75 4.26
N LYS A 9 -11.83 -11.25 3.07
CA LYS A 9 -11.47 -10.44 1.89
C LYS A 9 -12.50 -10.65 0.75
N PRO A 10 -13.60 -9.91 0.73
CA PRO A 10 -14.54 -9.94 -0.40
C PRO A 10 -13.92 -9.25 -1.61
N GLU A 11 -13.93 -9.94 -2.75
CA GLU A 11 -13.46 -9.43 -4.03
C GLU A 11 -14.60 -9.46 -5.05
N PHE A 12 -14.77 -8.37 -5.80
CA PHE A 12 -15.74 -8.24 -6.87
C PHE A 12 -15.04 -7.74 -8.13
N ASN A 13 -15.21 -8.48 -9.21
CA ASN A 13 -14.73 -8.15 -10.55
C ASN A 13 -15.95 -8.01 -11.47
N ILE A 14 -16.27 -6.79 -11.90
CA ILE A 14 -17.48 -6.47 -12.64
C ILE A 14 -17.10 -5.92 -14.02
N ASP A 15 -17.42 -6.65 -15.08
CA ASP A 15 -17.24 -6.18 -16.45
C ASP A 15 -18.42 -5.26 -16.83
N LEU A 16 -18.21 -3.94 -16.77
CA LEU A 16 -19.21 -2.94 -17.13
C LEU A 16 -19.39 -2.84 -18.64
N SER A 17 -18.34 -3.10 -19.40
CA SER A 17 -18.36 -3.19 -20.86
C SER A 17 -17.18 -4.03 -21.36
N LYS A 18 -17.09 -4.25 -22.70
CA LYS A 18 -15.95 -4.95 -23.33
C LYS A 18 -14.60 -4.28 -23.06
N ASN A 19 -14.60 -3.01 -22.64
CA ASN A 19 -13.41 -2.20 -22.48
C ASN A 19 -13.27 -1.62 -21.07
N ILE A 20 -14.21 -1.88 -20.18
CA ILE A 20 -14.21 -1.31 -18.82
C ILE A 20 -14.53 -2.41 -17.83
N ARG A 21 -13.60 -2.65 -16.90
CA ARG A 21 -13.75 -3.53 -15.74
C ARG A 21 -13.64 -2.71 -14.47
N TRP A 22 -14.48 -3.00 -13.51
CA TRP A 22 -14.43 -2.45 -12.17
C TRP A 22 -14.00 -3.52 -11.18
N VAL A 23 -13.01 -3.22 -10.36
CA VAL A 23 -12.47 -4.11 -9.33
C VAL A 23 -12.68 -3.48 -7.98
N ILE A 24 -13.18 -4.27 -7.03
CA ILE A 24 -13.39 -3.88 -5.64
C ILE A 24 -12.83 -4.99 -4.76
N LEU A 25 -11.92 -4.67 -3.86
CA LEU A 25 -11.40 -5.57 -2.84
C LEU A 25 -11.53 -4.91 -1.47
N GLY A 26 -12.31 -5.53 -0.60
CA GLY A 26 -12.41 -5.17 0.81
C GLY A 26 -11.56 -6.07 1.68
N ARG A 27 -11.19 -5.61 2.87
CA ARG A 27 -10.60 -6.43 3.94
C ARG A 27 -11.32 -6.10 5.24
N PHE A 28 -11.83 -7.13 5.89
CA PHE A 28 -12.33 -7.08 7.24
C PHE A 28 -11.36 -7.86 8.10
N TYR A 29 -10.81 -7.21 9.09
CA TYR A 29 -9.81 -7.79 9.99
C TYR A 29 -10.33 -7.72 11.41
N SER A 30 -10.19 -8.82 12.14
CA SER A 30 -10.51 -8.87 13.56
C SER A 30 -9.43 -9.62 14.31
N GLU A 31 -8.88 -8.99 15.34
CA GLU A 31 -7.95 -9.59 16.27
C GLU A 31 -8.62 -9.79 17.65
N LEU A 32 -8.54 -11.01 18.17
CA LEU A 32 -9.19 -11.36 19.44
C LEU A 32 -8.30 -11.13 20.66
N THR A 33 -6.98 -11.08 20.47
CA THR A 33 -6.00 -11.01 21.56
C THR A 33 -5.56 -9.59 21.90
N ASP A 34 -5.63 -8.66 20.95
CA ASP A 34 -5.23 -7.23 21.09
C ASP A 34 -3.81 -7.03 21.66
N ASN A 35 -2.94 -8.02 21.48
CA ASN A 35 -1.57 -7.97 22.02
C ASN A 35 -0.57 -7.30 21.08
N LEU A 36 -0.91 -7.24 19.79
CA LEU A 36 -0.04 -6.67 18.77
C LEU A 36 -0.23 -5.16 18.63
N GLU A 37 -1.46 -4.71 18.84
CA GLU A 37 -1.87 -3.32 18.81
C GLU A 37 -2.65 -2.97 20.08
N PRO A 38 -1.99 -2.56 21.16
CA PRO A 38 -2.63 -2.37 22.45
C PRO A 38 -3.60 -1.18 22.55
N ALA A 39 -3.86 -0.49 21.44
CA ALA A 39 -4.81 0.61 21.34
C ALA A 39 -5.36 0.71 19.92
N LYS A 40 -6.31 1.65 19.70
CA LYS A 40 -6.65 2.07 18.33
C LYS A 40 -5.38 2.61 17.67
N PRO A 41 -4.92 2.00 16.57
CA PRO A 41 -3.72 2.47 15.90
C PRO A 41 -3.92 3.88 15.35
N GLY A 42 -2.90 4.67 15.44
CA GLY A 42 -2.81 5.92 14.71
C GLY A 42 -2.90 5.67 13.20
N GLN A 43 -3.36 6.63 12.44
CA GLN A 43 -3.40 6.58 10.97
C GLN A 43 -2.84 7.87 10.38
N GLU A 44 -1.87 8.47 11.07
CA GLU A 44 -1.27 9.73 10.63
C GLU A 44 -0.40 9.55 9.39
N GLU A 45 0.11 8.35 9.19
CA GLU A 45 0.94 7.95 8.04
C GLU A 45 0.13 7.72 6.77
N VAL A 46 -1.18 7.51 6.90
CA VAL A 46 -2.06 7.18 5.78
C VAL A 46 -2.87 8.40 5.37
N SER A 47 -3.01 8.66 4.07
CA SER A 47 -3.83 9.76 3.56
C SER A 47 -5.29 9.59 3.97
N ASP A 48 -6.01 10.72 4.10
CA ASP A 48 -7.41 10.71 4.54
C ASP A 48 -8.33 9.83 3.67
N PHE A 49 -8.00 9.71 2.38
CA PHE A 49 -8.74 8.87 1.43
C PHE A 49 -8.43 7.38 1.53
N SER A 50 -7.33 7.03 2.20
CA SER A 50 -6.85 5.66 2.30
C SER A 50 -6.96 5.08 3.70
N ARG A 51 -7.49 5.86 4.66
CA ARG A 51 -7.69 5.41 6.04
C ARG A 51 -8.61 4.21 6.14
N ARG A 52 -8.27 3.35 7.08
CA ARG A 52 -9.09 2.21 7.49
C ARG A 52 -10.23 2.68 8.40
N TRP A 53 -11.35 1.99 8.37
CA TRP A 53 -12.45 2.21 9.32
C TRP A 53 -12.20 1.34 10.56
N ILE A 54 -11.72 1.95 11.63
CA ILE A 54 -11.51 1.29 12.91
C ILE A 54 -12.84 1.32 13.68
N ILE A 55 -13.56 0.19 13.68
CA ILE A 55 -14.88 0.06 14.28
C ILE A 55 -14.74 -0.01 15.81
N ASN A 56 -13.78 -0.80 16.28
CA ASN A 56 -13.45 -0.89 17.71
C ASN A 56 -11.98 -1.37 17.85
N ARG A 57 -11.53 -1.68 19.05
CA ARG A 57 -10.16 -2.15 19.31
C ARG A 57 -9.76 -3.43 18.57
N ARG A 58 -10.74 -4.22 18.11
CA ARG A 58 -10.54 -5.57 17.58
C ARG A 58 -11.05 -5.76 16.16
N LEU A 59 -11.72 -4.77 15.63
CA LEU A 59 -12.38 -4.88 14.33
C LEU A 59 -12.10 -3.65 13.48
N GLU A 60 -11.54 -3.87 12.33
CA GLU A 60 -11.33 -2.86 11.31
C GLU A 60 -11.86 -3.32 9.94
N ALA A 61 -12.22 -2.37 9.11
CA ALA A 61 -12.58 -2.57 7.73
C ALA A 61 -11.73 -1.67 6.84
N GLU A 62 -11.28 -2.17 5.72
CA GLU A 62 -10.45 -1.46 4.78
C GLU A 62 -10.95 -1.66 3.35
N LEU A 63 -10.99 -0.58 2.56
CA LEU A 63 -11.09 -0.66 1.12
C LEU A 63 -9.68 -0.85 0.56
N ARG A 64 -9.32 -2.08 0.24
CA ARG A 64 -7.98 -2.41 -0.28
C ARG A 64 -7.81 -1.94 -1.71
N GLU A 65 -8.72 -2.33 -2.58
CA GLU A 65 -8.68 -1.94 -3.98
C GLU A 65 -10.05 -1.45 -4.45
N PHE A 66 -10.02 -0.41 -5.24
CA PHE A 66 -11.20 0.17 -5.87
C PHE A 66 -10.75 0.91 -7.13
N TYR A 67 -10.76 0.23 -8.26
CA TYR A 67 -10.27 0.82 -9.48
C TYR A 67 -11.05 0.37 -10.73
N PHE A 68 -10.91 1.17 -11.77
CA PHE A 68 -11.42 0.88 -13.10
C PHE A 68 -10.25 0.59 -14.03
N ASP A 69 -10.29 -0.57 -14.67
CA ASP A 69 -9.44 -0.89 -15.81
C ASP A 69 -10.15 -0.49 -17.10
N ILE A 70 -9.54 0.41 -17.86
CA ILE A 70 -10.08 0.98 -19.07
C ILE A 70 -9.15 0.67 -20.24
N ARG A 71 -9.68 0.02 -21.27
CA ARG A 71 -8.94 -0.28 -22.49
C ARG A 71 -9.30 0.71 -23.59
N ILE A 72 -8.31 1.50 -24.03
CA ILE A 72 -8.45 2.44 -25.15
C ILE A 72 -7.50 2.00 -26.27
N LYS A 73 -8.03 1.35 -27.32
CA LYS A 73 -7.22 0.75 -28.40
C LYS A 73 -6.17 -0.24 -27.84
N LYS A 74 -4.90 0.14 -27.86
CA LYS A 74 -3.76 -0.66 -27.34
C LYS A 74 -3.26 -0.22 -25.97
N THR A 75 -3.80 0.86 -25.43
CA THR A 75 -3.43 1.43 -24.14
C THR A 75 -4.37 0.91 -23.06
N PHE A 76 -3.81 0.54 -21.90
CA PHE A 76 -4.57 0.15 -20.73
C PHE A 76 -4.37 1.20 -19.64
N ILE A 77 -5.45 1.73 -19.12
CA ILE A 77 -5.43 2.75 -18.07
C ILE A 77 -6.16 2.19 -16.85
N THR A 78 -5.51 2.21 -15.70
CA THR A 78 -6.12 1.84 -14.41
C THR A 78 -6.25 3.10 -13.57
N ILE A 79 -7.43 3.40 -13.05
CA ILE A 79 -7.72 4.60 -12.26
C ILE A 79 -8.41 4.20 -10.97
N GLY A 80 -7.87 4.60 -9.84
CA GLY A 80 -8.44 4.35 -8.51
C GLY A 80 -7.42 3.88 -7.49
N LYS A 81 -7.92 3.31 -6.39
CA LYS A 81 -7.07 2.73 -5.34
C LYS A 81 -6.58 1.36 -5.76
N GLN A 82 -5.26 1.20 -5.92
CA GLN A 82 -4.65 0.00 -6.46
C GLN A 82 -3.25 -0.25 -5.90
N GLN A 83 -2.79 -1.48 -5.99
CA GLN A 83 -1.39 -1.81 -5.77
C GLN A 83 -0.61 -1.72 -7.10
N ILE A 84 0.57 -1.11 -7.06
CA ILE A 84 1.46 -0.96 -8.22
C ILE A 84 2.75 -1.71 -7.94
N VAL A 85 2.89 -2.90 -8.47
CA VAL A 85 4.04 -3.78 -8.23
C VAL A 85 5.04 -3.64 -9.36
N TRP A 86 6.22 -3.07 -9.08
CA TRP A 86 7.30 -2.95 -10.08
C TRP A 86 8.34 -4.06 -9.96
N GLY A 87 8.54 -4.61 -8.79
CA GLY A 87 9.46 -5.72 -8.53
C GLY A 87 8.73 -7.04 -8.35
N LYS A 88 9.25 -8.10 -8.97
CA LYS A 88 8.76 -9.49 -8.82
C LYS A 88 9.85 -10.44 -8.36
N ALA A 89 10.80 -9.97 -7.54
CA ALA A 89 11.80 -10.86 -6.96
C ALA A 89 11.16 -11.65 -5.81
N ASP A 90 11.14 -12.97 -5.91
CA ASP A 90 10.62 -13.84 -4.87
C ASP A 90 11.42 -13.64 -3.57
N GLY A 91 10.74 -13.15 -2.54
CA GLY A 91 11.31 -12.93 -1.22
C GLY A 91 12.21 -11.70 -1.04
N LEU A 92 12.48 -10.92 -2.09
CA LEU A 92 13.28 -9.68 -2.02
C LEU A 92 12.51 -8.49 -2.56
N ARG A 93 12.34 -7.45 -1.74
CA ARG A 93 11.59 -6.22 -2.06
C ARG A 93 12.45 -5.12 -2.71
N VAL A 94 13.45 -5.50 -3.50
CA VAL A 94 14.48 -4.55 -3.98
C VAL A 94 13.91 -3.49 -4.95
N LEU A 95 12.90 -3.84 -5.74
CA LEU A 95 12.31 -2.95 -6.74
C LEU A 95 10.83 -2.60 -6.48
N ASP A 96 10.29 -3.01 -5.34
CA ASP A 96 8.90 -2.71 -4.96
C ASP A 96 8.86 -1.36 -4.21
N LEU A 97 9.06 -0.28 -4.96
CA LEU A 97 9.31 1.06 -4.43
C LEU A 97 8.09 1.96 -4.45
N VAL A 98 7.00 1.54 -5.12
CA VAL A 98 5.86 2.43 -5.39
C VAL A 98 4.92 2.50 -4.19
N ASN A 99 4.53 1.34 -3.67
CA ASN A 99 3.61 1.28 -2.55
C ASN A 99 4.36 1.31 -1.21
N PRO A 100 3.94 2.12 -0.24
CA PRO A 100 4.42 1.98 1.13
C PRO A 100 3.91 0.67 1.75
N PHE A 101 4.52 0.26 2.86
CA PHE A 101 4.19 -0.98 3.53
C PHE A 101 3.67 -0.71 4.94
N ASN A 102 2.75 -1.56 5.36
CA ASN A 102 2.33 -1.69 6.74
C ASN A 102 3.29 -2.66 7.45
N PHE A 103 4.07 -2.14 8.39
CA PHE A 103 5.00 -2.89 9.23
C PHE A 103 4.53 -3.01 10.69
N ARG A 104 3.28 -2.67 10.99
CA ARG A 104 2.75 -2.72 12.37
C ARG A 104 2.91 -4.10 13.00
N GLU A 105 2.78 -5.15 12.21
CA GLU A 105 3.01 -6.52 12.60
C GLU A 105 4.33 -7.09 12.07
N PHE A 106 5.28 -6.23 11.76
CA PHE A 106 6.59 -6.55 11.20
C PHE A 106 6.47 -7.32 9.88
N LEU A 107 6.81 -8.59 9.83
CA LEU A 107 6.80 -9.43 8.62
C LEU A 107 5.76 -10.57 8.70
N LEU A 108 4.79 -10.49 9.59
CA LEU A 108 3.80 -11.55 9.79
C LEU A 108 2.72 -11.56 8.70
N ASP A 109 2.42 -10.41 8.13
CA ASP A 109 1.47 -10.30 7.03
C ASP A 109 2.05 -10.85 5.73
N GLU A 110 1.18 -11.41 4.89
CA GLU A 110 1.55 -11.76 3.52
C GLU A 110 2.01 -10.52 2.75
N PHE A 111 2.92 -10.70 1.78
CA PHE A 111 3.49 -9.60 1.00
C PHE A 111 2.45 -8.68 0.37
N GLU A 112 1.35 -9.27 -0.11
CA GLU A 112 0.27 -8.51 -0.74
C GLU A 112 -0.53 -7.71 0.27
N ASP A 113 -0.73 -8.24 1.46
CA ASP A 113 -1.49 -7.59 2.52
C ASP A 113 -0.69 -6.48 3.20
N SER A 114 0.61 -6.61 3.27
CA SER A 114 1.49 -5.59 3.85
C SER A 114 1.64 -4.33 2.97
N ARG A 115 1.38 -4.39 1.65
CA ARG A 115 1.37 -3.17 0.82
C ARG A 115 0.17 -2.31 1.13
N ILE A 116 0.38 -1.00 1.22
CA ILE A 116 -0.69 -0.01 1.34
C ILE A 116 -1.08 0.42 -0.08
N PRO A 117 -2.29 0.09 -0.56
CA PRO A 117 -2.75 0.50 -1.88
C PRO A 117 -2.93 2.02 -1.95
N LEU A 118 -2.58 2.62 -3.10
CA LEU A 118 -2.60 4.05 -3.31
C LEU A 118 -3.64 4.48 -4.34
N TRP A 119 -4.30 5.61 -4.12
CA TRP A 119 -5.08 6.26 -5.16
C TRP A 119 -4.15 6.77 -6.25
N SER A 120 -4.33 6.27 -7.45
CA SER A 120 -3.38 6.51 -8.55
C SER A 120 -4.02 6.36 -9.91
N VAL A 121 -3.33 6.90 -10.91
CA VAL A 121 -3.60 6.65 -12.33
C VAL A 121 -2.38 5.96 -12.92
N LYS A 122 -2.58 4.78 -13.49
CA LYS A 122 -1.55 3.98 -14.15
C LYS A 122 -1.92 3.81 -15.62
N ALA A 123 -1.00 4.12 -16.53
CA ALA A 123 -1.19 3.95 -17.96
C ALA A 123 -0.10 3.05 -18.54
N ASN A 124 -0.50 1.97 -19.20
CA ASN A 124 0.39 1.08 -19.94
C ASN A 124 0.26 1.40 -21.43
N ILE A 125 1.30 1.97 -22.00
CA ILE A 125 1.33 2.51 -23.38
C ILE A 125 2.33 1.71 -24.21
N PRO A 126 1.90 0.98 -25.25
CA PRO A 126 2.82 0.27 -26.12
C PRO A 126 3.58 1.26 -27.02
N VAL A 127 4.91 1.25 -26.97
CA VAL A 127 5.81 2.11 -27.75
C VAL A 127 6.88 1.26 -28.40
N LYS A 128 6.83 1.10 -29.73
CA LYS A 128 7.86 0.42 -30.54
C LYS A 128 8.37 -0.94 -29.99
N GLY A 129 7.44 -1.79 -29.53
CA GLY A 129 7.78 -3.13 -29.02
C GLY A 129 8.05 -3.21 -27.51
N VAL A 130 8.04 -2.09 -26.81
CA VAL A 130 8.12 -1.99 -25.36
C VAL A 130 6.79 -1.45 -24.82
N THR A 131 6.39 -1.84 -23.62
CA THR A 131 5.23 -1.24 -22.96
C THR A 131 5.72 -0.27 -21.88
N ALA A 132 5.66 1.02 -22.15
CA ALA A 132 5.94 2.05 -21.16
C ALA A 132 4.79 2.09 -20.14
N GLN A 133 5.12 2.10 -18.84
CA GLN A 133 4.16 2.32 -17.78
C GLN A 133 4.40 3.68 -17.14
N LEU A 134 3.40 4.55 -17.21
CA LEU A 134 3.37 5.85 -16.53
C LEU A 134 2.44 5.75 -15.33
N VAL A 135 2.86 6.28 -14.20
CA VAL A 135 2.08 6.30 -12.96
C VAL A 135 2.06 7.71 -12.39
N TRP A 136 0.87 8.16 -11.97
CA TRP A 136 0.67 9.40 -11.22
C TRP A 136 -0.04 9.06 -9.90
N ILE A 137 0.53 9.52 -8.77
CA ILE A 137 0.09 9.15 -7.42
C ILE A 137 -0.14 10.44 -6.62
N PRO A 138 -1.37 10.91 -6.51
CA PRO A 138 -1.72 12.03 -5.61
C PRO A 138 -1.88 11.61 -4.15
N ASP A 139 -1.90 10.30 -3.87
CA ASP A 139 -2.05 9.73 -2.53
C ASP A 139 -0.72 9.76 -1.78
N GLN A 140 -0.64 10.55 -0.73
CA GLN A 140 0.53 10.75 0.11
C GLN A 140 0.46 9.87 1.37
N SER A 141 0.39 8.56 1.18
CA SER A 141 0.51 7.58 2.26
C SER A 141 1.97 7.13 2.42
N TYR A 142 2.38 6.89 3.66
CA TYR A 142 3.73 6.49 4.04
C TYR A 142 3.73 5.10 4.68
N TYR A 143 4.93 4.62 5.02
CA TYR A 143 5.11 3.41 5.79
C TYR A 143 4.40 3.53 7.14
N ASP A 144 3.56 2.55 7.45
CA ASP A 144 2.84 2.45 8.71
C ASP A 144 3.68 1.59 9.68
N LEU A 145 4.23 2.21 10.71
CA LEU A 145 5.09 1.57 11.70
C LEU A 145 4.31 1.23 12.96
N PRO A 146 4.79 0.27 13.78
CA PRO A 146 4.14 -0.06 15.05
C PRO A 146 4.06 1.15 15.97
N ASP A 147 2.90 1.36 16.57
CA ASP A 147 2.71 2.40 17.59
C ASP A 147 3.57 2.14 18.84
N PRO A 148 3.97 3.18 19.58
CA PRO A 148 4.68 3.00 20.85
C PRO A 148 3.91 2.11 21.82
N GLY A 149 4.57 1.06 22.32
CA GLY A 149 3.97 0.08 23.21
C GLY A 149 3.36 -1.13 22.51
N ALA A 150 3.31 -1.16 21.18
CA ALA A 150 2.97 -2.36 20.41
C ALA A 150 4.05 -3.45 20.55
N THR A 151 3.69 -4.70 20.29
CA THR A 151 4.61 -5.84 20.42
C THR A 151 5.87 -5.71 19.55
N TYR A 152 5.73 -5.14 18.36
CA TYR A 152 6.83 -4.97 17.39
C TYR A 152 7.37 -3.55 17.34
N ALA A 153 6.95 -2.69 18.28
CA ALA A 153 7.53 -1.36 18.40
C ALA A 153 9.04 -1.46 18.66
N LEU A 154 9.82 -0.70 17.91
CA LEU A 154 11.26 -0.59 18.15
C LEU A 154 11.47 0.03 19.53
N GLN A 155 11.90 -0.78 20.49
CA GLN A 155 12.35 -0.28 21.78
C GLN A 155 13.71 0.36 21.54
N GLN A 156 13.76 1.68 21.51
CA GLN A 156 15.03 2.36 21.53
C GLN A 156 15.64 2.17 22.94
N PRO A 157 16.90 1.72 23.02
CA PRO A 157 17.56 1.72 24.31
C PRO A 157 17.66 3.17 24.79
N VAL A 158 16.87 3.50 25.79
CA VAL A 158 16.98 4.80 26.48
C VAL A 158 18.33 4.77 27.20
N GLN A 159 19.35 5.41 26.63
CA GLN A 159 20.52 5.77 27.38
C GLN A 159 20.16 6.97 28.23
N ASP A 160 20.10 6.77 29.54
CA ASP A 160 19.64 7.76 30.53
C ASP A 160 20.41 9.10 30.48
N ASP A 161 21.55 9.17 29.79
CA ASP A 161 22.44 10.33 29.71
C ASP A 161 22.39 11.13 28.41
N LEU A 162 21.57 10.77 27.44
CA LEU A 162 21.47 11.46 26.17
C LEU A 162 20.09 12.09 25.97
N SER A 163 19.99 13.40 25.97
CA SER A 163 18.84 14.15 25.51
C SER A 163 18.78 14.05 23.99
N VAL A 164 18.05 13.05 23.47
CA VAL A 164 17.81 12.90 22.02
C VAL A 164 16.66 13.83 21.64
N TYR A 165 16.95 14.85 20.82
CA TYR A 165 15.95 15.72 20.25
C TYR A 165 15.46 15.10 18.93
N TYR A 166 14.18 14.73 18.87
CA TYR A 166 13.55 14.28 17.65
C TYR A 166 12.97 15.48 16.91
N GLU A 167 13.47 15.79 15.73
CA GLU A 167 12.79 16.70 14.83
C GLU A 167 11.49 16.04 14.32
N PRO A 168 10.35 16.77 14.34
CA PRO A 168 9.13 16.26 13.74
C PRO A 168 9.34 16.00 12.25
N MET A 169 8.89 14.85 11.78
CA MET A 169 8.99 14.48 10.38
C MET A 169 8.21 15.50 9.53
N ARG A 170 8.90 16.14 8.58
CA ARG A 170 8.26 17.02 7.61
C ARG A 170 7.59 16.16 6.55
N LYS A 171 6.28 16.09 6.59
CA LYS A 171 5.47 15.44 5.57
C LYS A 171 4.99 16.48 4.55
N PRO A 172 4.90 16.15 3.24
CA PRO A 172 4.21 17.00 2.27
C PRO A 172 2.77 17.26 2.69
N ASP A 173 2.18 18.35 2.23
CA ASP A 173 0.83 18.81 2.63
C ASP A 173 -0.31 17.91 2.11
N ARG A 174 0.00 16.73 1.56
CA ARG A 174 -0.98 15.74 1.04
C ARG A 174 -1.92 16.32 -0.02
N THR A 175 -1.41 17.18 -0.86
CA THR A 175 -2.13 17.83 -1.95
C THR A 175 -1.71 17.27 -3.30
N ILE A 176 -2.53 17.52 -4.32
CA ILE A 176 -2.22 17.16 -5.72
C ILE A 176 -0.88 17.77 -6.17
N ARG A 177 -0.48 18.90 -5.60
CA ARG A 177 0.77 19.58 -5.93
C ARG A 177 2.01 18.77 -5.57
N ASP A 178 1.92 17.98 -4.50
CA ASP A 178 3.02 17.15 -3.98
C ASP A 178 2.90 15.68 -4.46
N SER A 179 2.17 15.46 -5.57
CA SER A 179 1.95 14.11 -6.13
C SER A 179 3.21 13.53 -6.76
N ASP A 180 3.38 12.22 -6.65
CA ASP A 180 4.47 11.48 -7.25
C ASP A 180 4.18 11.07 -8.70
N ILE A 181 5.23 11.05 -9.52
CA ILE A 181 5.17 10.58 -10.92
C ILE A 181 6.24 9.51 -11.11
N GLY A 182 5.84 8.36 -11.63
CA GLY A 182 6.73 7.27 -11.95
C GLY A 182 6.67 6.86 -13.42
N LEU A 183 7.82 6.49 -13.98
CA LEU A 183 7.94 5.92 -15.32
C LEU A 183 8.73 4.61 -15.24
N ARG A 184 8.15 3.52 -15.76
CA ARG A 184 8.82 2.23 -15.93
C ARG A 184 8.87 1.86 -17.40
N LEU A 185 10.07 1.48 -17.87
CA LEU A 185 10.32 0.98 -19.21
C LEU A 185 10.89 -0.45 -19.09
N PRO A 186 10.05 -1.48 -18.97
CA PRO A 186 10.52 -2.85 -18.87
C PRO A 186 11.21 -3.24 -20.19
N THR A 187 12.44 -3.68 -20.10
CA THR A 187 13.25 -4.09 -21.26
C THR A 187 13.71 -5.52 -21.08
N PHE A 188 13.37 -6.38 -22.03
CA PHE A 188 13.88 -7.75 -22.09
C PHE A 188 15.20 -7.77 -22.88
N PHE A 189 16.29 -8.08 -22.21
CA PHE A 189 17.58 -8.25 -22.87
C PHE A 189 18.18 -9.61 -22.55
N LYS A 190 18.35 -10.47 -23.57
CA LYS A 190 18.98 -11.81 -23.46
C LYS A 190 18.41 -12.70 -22.33
N GLY A 191 17.10 -12.63 -22.07
CA GLY A 191 16.44 -13.44 -21.03
C GLY A 191 16.41 -12.78 -19.66
N TRP A 192 16.91 -11.55 -19.49
CA TRP A 192 16.83 -10.76 -18.28
C TRP A 192 15.73 -9.70 -18.39
N ASP A 193 14.90 -9.60 -17.38
CA ASP A 193 13.94 -8.50 -17.20
C ASP A 193 14.68 -7.35 -16.49
N LEU A 194 14.90 -6.24 -17.17
CA LEU A 194 15.63 -5.06 -16.67
C LEU A 194 14.66 -3.92 -16.43
#